data_9d740f488665884d0ab676319d68eb6d
#
_entry.id   9d740f488665884d0ab676319d68eb6d
#
_cell.length_a   1.000
_cell.length_b   1.000
_cell.length_c   1.000
_cell.angle_alpha   90.00
_cell.angle_beta   90.00
_cell.angle_gamma   90.00
#
_symmetry.space_group_name_H-M   'P 1'
#
loop_
_entity.id
_entity.type
_entity.pdbx_description
1 polymer ?
#
loop_
_entity_poly.entity_id
_entity_poly.type
_entity_poly.pdbx_seq_one_letter_code
_entity_poly.pdbx_strand_id
1 'polypeptide(L)'
;MKLIREEIESVKVITEATKSGGKNLFIEGVFLQGNICNRNGRMYPMETLRREVGRYNENHVATGRALGELGHPDGPTVNLDRVSHKIVSLKESGSNFIGKAKILESTPMGKIASSLLSEGVKLGVSSRGIGSLKPTKEGFNVVGEDFMLATAADIVACLLYTSDAADE
;
A
#
# COMPACT_ATOMS: atom_id res chain seq x y z
N MET A 1 -14.33 4.86 -14.37
CA MET A 1 -13.16 4.61 -13.50
C MET A 1 -13.51 3.62 -12.43
N LYS A 2 -12.56 2.79 -12.09
CA LYS A 2 -12.74 1.73 -11.10
C LYS A 2 -11.81 1.94 -9.92
N LEU A 3 -12.23 1.46 -8.75
CA LEU A 3 -11.33 1.31 -7.61
C LEU A 3 -10.39 0.13 -7.90
N ILE A 4 -9.09 0.39 -7.86
CA ILE A 4 -8.06 -0.62 -8.11
C ILE A 4 -7.28 -0.86 -6.82
N ARG A 5 -7.25 -2.10 -6.37
CA ARG A 5 -6.49 -2.52 -5.19
C ARG A 5 -5.39 -3.50 -5.62
N GLU A 6 -4.18 -3.29 -5.11
CA GLU A 6 -3.06 -4.19 -5.38
C GLU A 6 -2.42 -4.63 -4.09
N GLU A 7 -2.46 -5.92 -3.82
CA GLU A 7 -1.88 -6.51 -2.62
C GLU A 7 -0.45 -6.98 -2.86
N ILE A 8 0.43 -6.66 -1.92
CA ILE A 8 1.79 -7.15 -1.87
C ILE A 8 2.01 -7.85 -0.54
N GLU A 9 2.52 -9.06 -0.61
CA GLU A 9 2.43 -10.06 0.46
C GLU A 9 3.35 -9.89 1.64
N SER A 10 4.47 -9.26 1.49
CA SER A 10 5.41 -9.23 2.61
C SER A 10 5.98 -7.85 2.83
N VAL A 11 5.85 -7.40 4.04
CA VAL A 11 6.55 -6.22 4.53
C VAL A 11 7.43 -6.64 5.70
N LYS A 12 8.54 -5.94 5.88
CA LYS A 12 9.43 -6.14 7.01
C LYS A 12 8.99 -5.26 8.17
N VAL A 13 9.09 -5.81 9.37
CA VAL A 13 8.86 -5.04 10.59
C VAL A 13 10.19 -4.42 11.00
N ILE A 14 10.20 -3.12 11.23
CA ILE A 14 11.39 -2.37 11.64
C ILE A 14 11.06 -1.63 12.93
N THR A 15 11.96 -1.75 13.91
CA THR A 15 11.83 -1.03 15.17
C THR A 15 12.95 0.00 15.26
N GLU A 16 12.59 1.26 15.49
CA GLU A 16 13.57 2.34 15.65
C GLU A 16 13.45 2.99 17.03
N ALA A 17 14.57 3.22 17.68
CA ALA A 17 14.62 3.89 18.97
C ALA A 17 14.25 5.37 18.81
N THR A 18 13.50 5.89 19.80
CA THR A 18 13.19 7.32 19.86
C THR A 18 14.17 8.03 20.78
N LYS A 19 14.24 9.37 20.65
CA LYS A 19 15.10 10.19 21.50
C LYS A 19 14.71 10.12 22.99
N SER A 20 13.45 9.80 23.28
CA SER A 20 12.93 9.70 24.63
C SER A 20 13.07 8.30 25.25
N GLY A 21 13.76 7.37 24.57
CA GLY A 21 14.00 6.02 25.07
C GLY A 21 12.95 4.99 24.72
N GLY A 22 11.89 5.38 24.02
CA GLY A 22 10.90 4.46 23.49
C GLY A 22 11.30 3.88 22.15
N LYS A 23 10.40 3.14 21.53
CA LYS A 23 10.61 2.56 20.20
C LYS A 23 9.42 2.85 19.30
N ASN A 24 9.69 3.21 18.06
CA ASN A 24 8.67 3.31 17.02
C ASN A 24 8.69 2.05 16.18
N LEU A 25 7.51 1.58 15.83
CA LEU A 25 7.33 0.41 14.98
C LEU A 25 7.01 0.87 13.56
N PHE A 26 7.71 0.33 12.59
CA PHE A 26 7.51 0.62 11.17
C PHE A 26 7.34 -0.67 10.40
N ILE A 27 6.69 -0.56 9.25
CA ILE A 27 6.74 -1.59 8.22
C ILE A 27 7.43 -1.01 6.99
N GLU A 28 8.18 -1.84 6.28
CA GLU A 28 8.89 -1.42 5.07
C GLU A 28 8.85 -2.55 4.04
N GLY A 29 8.72 -2.19 2.79
CA GLY A 29 8.74 -3.14 1.70
C GLY A 29 8.32 -2.51 0.39
N VAL A 30 8.07 -3.37 -0.61
CA VAL A 30 7.55 -2.93 -1.90
C VAL A 30 6.08 -2.58 -1.72
N PHE A 31 5.72 -1.33 -1.97
CA PHE A 31 4.32 -0.90 -1.89
C PHE A 31 3.67 -0.85 -3.27
N LEU A 32 4.43 -0.56 -4.31
CA LEU A 32 3.94 -0.49 -5.69
C LEU A 32 4.99 -1.08 -6.63
N GLN A 33 4.52 -1.66 -7.73
CA GLN A 33 5.40 -2.31 -8.70
C GLN A 33 4.93 -1.99 -10.11
N GLY A 34 5.87 -1.53 -10.95
CA GLY A 34 5.58 -1.13 -12.31
C GLY A 34 6.18 -2.04 -13.35
N ASN A 35 5.69 -1.94 -14.58
CA ASN A 35 6.17 -2.65 -15.76
C ASN A 35 6.16 -4.17 -15.68
N ILE A 36 5.53 -4.75 -14.69
CA ILE A 36 5.43 -6.19 -14.49
C ILE A 36 3.96 -6.56 -14.41
N CYS A 37 3.54 -7.57 -15.16
CA CYS A 37 2.20 -8.13 -15.00
C CYS A 37 2.11 -8.80 -13.65
N ASN A 38 1.28 -8.27 -12.76
CA ASN A 38 1.18 -8.78 -11.40
C ASN A 38 0.23 -9.98 -11.35
N ARG A 39 0.11 -10.56 -10.17
CA ARG A 39 -0.73 -11.74 -9.92
C ARG A 39 -2.21 -11.51 -10.25
N ASN A 40 -2.67 -10.27 -10.18
CA ASN A 40 -4.05 -9.92 -10.50
C ASN A 40 -4.26 -9.65 -12.00
N GLY A 41 -3.24 -9.90 -12.82
CA GLY A 41 -3.31 -9.69 -14.26
C GLY A 41 -3.30 -8.23 -14.65
N ARG A 42 -2.68 -7.38 -13.86
CA ARG A 42 -2.56 -5.95 -14.15
C ARG A 42 -1.10 -5.52 -14.24
N MET A 43 -0.85 -4.58 -15.12
CA MET A 43 0.46 -3.95 -15.26
C MET A 43 0.31 -2.45 -15.13
N TYR A 44 1.14 -1.85 -14.28
CA TYR A 44 1.18 -0.40 -14.08
C TYR A 44 2.36 0.16 -14.86
N PRO A 45 2.13 1.06 -15.85
CA PRO A 45 3.26 1.70 -16.52
C PRO A 45 4.07 2.55 -15.54
N MET A 46 5.40 2.47 -15.64
CA MET A 46 6.28 3.20 -14.73
C MET A 46 6.06 4.72 -14.78
N GLU A 47 5.80 5.27 -15.96
CA GLU A 47 5.54 6.70 -16.10
C GLU A 47 4.33 7.14 -15.27
N THR A 48 3.26 6.34 -15.30
CA THR A 48 2.05 6.60 -14.52
C THR A 48 2.35 6.53 -13.03
N LEU A 49 3.09 5.50 -12.60
CA LEU A 49 3.46 5.37 -11.18
C LEU A 49 4.38 6.49 -10.73
N ARG A 50 5.38 6.88 -11.52
CA ARG A 50 6.28 7.98 -11.16
C ARG A 50 5.51 9.29 -10.95
N ARG A 51 4.60 9.58 -11.86
CA ARG A 51 3.75 10.77 -11.76
C ARG A 51 2.93 10.74 -10.47
N GLU A 52 2.25 9.61 -10.21
CA GLU A 52 1.35 9.50 -9.07
C GLU A 52 2.09 9.38 -7.74
N VAL A 53 3.22 8.70 -7.70
CA VAL A 53 4.06 8.65 -6.51
C VAL A 53 4.63 10.04 -6.22
N GLY A 54 5.06 10.77 -7.24
CA GLY A 54 5.52 12.14 -7.08
C GLY A 54 4.44 13.04 -6.48
N ARG A 55 3.24 12.98 -7.04
CA ARG A 55 2.08 13.74 -6.54
C ARG A 55 1.74 13.32 -5.10
N TYR A 56 1.71 12.03 -4.82
CA TYR A 56 1.40 11.51 -3.50
C TYR A 56 2.44 11.93 -2.46
N ASN A 57 3.72 11.85 -2.82
CA ASN A 57 4.80 12.31 -1.93
C ASN A 57 4.68 13.81 -1.62
N GLU A 58 4.43 14.62 -2.61
CA GLU A 58 4.33 16.07 -2.45
C GLU A 58 3.09 16.47 -1.65
N ASN A 59 1.94 15.91 -1.98
CA ASN A 59 0.67 16.33 -1.42
C ASN A 59 0.26 15.63 -0.13
N HIS A 60 0.79 14.42 0.11
CA HIS A 60 0.39 13.60 1.26
C HIS A 60 1.54 13.28 2.20
N VAL A 61 2.63 12.68 1.70
CA VAL A 61 3.74 12.29 2.56
C VAL A 61 4.41 13.50 3.18
N ALA A 62 4.79 14.48 2.34
CA ALA A 62 5.49 15.70 2.80
C ALA A 62 4.63 16.56 3.74
N THR A 63 3.31 16.49 3.62
CA THR A 63 2.39 17.28 4.45
C THR A 63 1.88 16.53 5.68
N GLY A 64 2.33 15.29 5.90
CA GLY A 64 1.89 14.48 7.02
C GLY A 64 0.47 13.93 6.90
N ARG A 65 -0.04 13.82 5.66
CA ARG A 65 -1.40 13.37 5.38
C ARG A 65 -1.48 12.00 4.72
N ALA A 66 -0.36 11.29 4.60
CA ALA A 66 -0.32 9.99 3.94
C ALA A 66 -0.72 8.89 4.91
N LEU A 67 -2.00 8.69 5.06
CA LEU A 67 -2.57 7.74 6.03
C LEU A 67 -3.00 6.44 5.33
N GLY A 68 -3.00 5.36 6.10
CA GLY A 68 -3.51 4.07 5.64
C GLY A 68 -4.37 3.41 6.69
N GLU A 69 -5.23 2.51 6.23
CA GLU A 69 -6.21 1.83 7.08
C GLU A 69 -5.83 0.38 7.33
N LEU A 70 -6.41 -0.19 8.38
CA LEU A 70 -6.33 -1.62 8.64
C LEU A 70 -7.51 -2.31 7.95
N GLY A 71 -7.21 -3.20 7.01
CA GLY A 71 -8.20 -3.89 6.21
C GLY A 71 -8.50 -3.18 4.89
N HIS A 72 -9.51 -3.69 4.18
CA HIS A 72 -9.95 -3.18 2.88
C HIS A 72 -11.14 -2.25 3.03
N PRO A 73 -10.99 -0.94 2.83
CA PRO A 73 -12.14 -0.04 2.77
C PRO A 73 -12.85 -0.16 1.42
N ASP A 74 -14.12 0.26 1.40
CA ASP A 74 -14.97 0.13 0.22
C ASP A 74 -14.77 1.20 -0.85
N GLY A 75 -14.03 2.25 -0.56
CA GLY A 75 -13.85 3.36 -1.49
C GLY A 75 -12.44 3.93 -1.47
N PRO A 76 -12.19 5.00 -2.23
CA PRO A 76 -10.87 5.63 -2.30
C PRO A 76 -10.58 6.57 -1.14
N THR A 77 -11.58 6.91 -0.33
CA THR A 77 -11.45 7.84 0.78
C THR A 77 -10.90 7.15 2.01
N VAL A 78 -10.03 7.84 2.75
CA VAL A 78 -9.49 7.34 4.01
C VAL A 78 -10.49 7.61 5.14
N ASN A 79 -10.83 6.58 5.90
CA ASN A 79 -11.69 6.69 7.08
C ASN A 79 -10.81 6.85 8.31
N LEU A 80 -10.85 8.01 8.94
CA LEU A 80 -9.96 8.35 10.05
C LEU A 80 -10.10 7.42 11.25
N ASP A 81 -11.28 6.87 11.48
CA ASP A 81 -11.51 5.93 12.59
C ASP A 81 -10.87 4.55 12.34
N ARG A 82 -10.40 4.29 11.12
CA ARG A 82 -9.77 3.02 10.75
C ARG A 82 -8.28 3.15 10.47
N VAL A 83 -7.73 4.34 10.61
CA VAL A 83 -6.31 4.60 10.36
C VAL A 83 -5.44 3.82 11.33
N SER A 84 -4.46 3.08 10.82
CA SER A 84 -3.52 2.30 11.61
C SER A 84 -2.06 2.76 11.45
N HIS A 85 -1.76 3.49 10.38
CA HIS A 85 -0.38 3.85 10.07
C HIS A 85 -0.30 5.09 9.20
N LYS A 86 0.89 5.66 9.15
CA LYS A 86 1.21 6.83 8.34
C LYS A 86 2.41 6.49 7.43
N ILE A 87 2.27 6.69 6.14
CA ILE A 87 3.37 6.50 5.20
C ILE A 87 4.36 7.64 5.38
N VAL A 88 5.61 7.30 5.66
CA VAL A 88 6.67 8.29 5.91
C VAL A 88 7.68 8.37 4.78
N SER A 89 7.71 7.38 3.90
CA SER A 89 8.63 7.36 2.75
C SER A 89 8.06 6.47 1.65
N LEU A 90 8.25 6.89 0.40
CA LEU A 90 7.88 6.11 -0.77
C LEU A 90 8.86 6.48 -1.88
N LYS A 91 9.79 5.57 -2.21
CA LYS A 91 10.90 5.83 -3.12
C LYS A 91 11.01 4.80 -4.22
N GLU A 92 11.32 5.27 -5.42
CA GLU A 92 11.57 4.41 -6.57
C GLU A 92 12.86 3.61 -6.39
N SER A 93 12.83 2.32 -6.73
CA SER A 93 13.98 1.42 -6.73
C SER A 93 13.78 0.40 -7.84
N GLY A 94 14.46 0.59 -8.96
CA GLY A 94 14.20 -0.23 -10.17
C GLY A 94 12.77 -0.03 -10.64
N SER A 95 12.03 -1.11 -10.82
CA SER A 95 10.61 -1.05 -11.18
C SER A 95 9.69 -1.08 -9.94
N ASN A 96 10.26 -1.03 -8.74
CA ASN A 96 9.52 -1.04 -7.49
C ASN A 96 9.50 0.34 -6.85
N PHE A 97 8.53 0.55 -5.97
CA PHE A 97 8.50 1.70 -5.08
C PHE A 97 8.52 1.17 -3.66
N ILE A 98 9.61 1.44 -2.95
CA ILE A 98 9.82 0.98 -1.59
C ILE A 98 9.15 1.97 -0.64
N GLY A 99 8.24 1.48 0.15
CA GLY A 99 7.52 2.29 1.13
C GLY A 99 7.92 1.96 2.54
N LYS A 100 7.80 2.95 3.40
CA LYS A 100 7.98 2.81 4.84
C LYS A 100 6.82 3.50 5.53
N ALA A 101 6.21 2.83 6.49
CA ALA A 101 5.07 3.38 7.22
C ALA A 101 5.29 3.20 8.72
N LYS A 102 4.96 4.26 9.46
CA LYS A 102 4.98 4.23 10.92
C LYS A 102 3.64 3.73 11.44
N ILE A 103 3.66 2.72 12.29
CA ILE A 103 2.45 2.25 12.95
C ILE A 103 2.05 3.26 14.01
N LEU A 104 0.82 3.72 13.94
CA LEU A 104 0.28 4.71 14.87
C LEU A 104 -0.32 4.00 16.08
N GLU A 105 0.54 3.60 17.01
CA GLU A 105 0.18 2.73 18.13
C GLU A 105 -0.79 3.35 19.13
N SER A 106 -0.99 4.66 19.07
CA SER A 106 -1.97 5.34 19.91
C SER A 106 -3.40 5.31 19.34
N THR A 107 -3.56 4.88 18.06
CA THR A 107 -4.90 4.72 17.49
C THR A 107 -5.43 3.31 17.76
N PRO A 108 -6.76 3.11 17.78
CA PRO A 108 -7.31 1.76 17.99
C PRO A 108 -6.82 0.75 16.96
N MET A 109 -6.83 1.10 15.67
CA MET A 109 -6.42 0.19 14.60
C MET A 109 -4.89 0.02 14.59
N GLY A 110 -4.14 1.05 14.97
CA GLY A 110 -2.68 0.96 15.11
C GLY A 110 -2.27 0.02 16.24
N LYS A 111 -3.03 -0.01 17.33
CA LYS A 111 -2.80 -0.97 18.43
C LYS A 111 -2.99 -2.40 17.95
N ILE A 112 -4.03 -2.66 17.17
CA ILE A 112 -4.31 -3.97 16.61
C ILE A 112 -3.15 -4.38 15.69
N ALA A 113 -2.78 -3.50 14.75
CA ALA A 113 -1.68 -3.77 13.83
C ALA A 113 -0.37 -4.04 14.57
N SER A 114 -0.04 -3.21 15.54
CA SER A 114 1.17 -3.36 16.37
C SER A 114 1.18 -4.70 17.11
N SER A 115 0.06 -5.08 17.71
CA SER A 115 -0.06 -6.34 18.43
C SER A 115 0.13 -7.54 17.50
N LEU A 116 -0.50 -7.52 16.33
CA LEU A 116 -0.37 -8.60 15.35
C LEU A 116 1.07 -8.73 14.86
N LEU A 117 1.70 -7.63 14.51
CA LEU A 117 3.08 -7.63 14.03
C LEU A 117 4.06 -8.10 15.11
N SER A 118 3.85 -7.67 16.36
CA SER A 118 4.69 -8.07 17.49
C SER A 118 4.58 -9.55 17.81
N GLU A 119 3.42 -10.16 17.53
CA GLU A 119 3.20 -11.61 17.72
C GLU A 119 3.67 -12.43 16.52
N GLY A 120 4.29 -11.80 15.54
CA GLY A 120 4.82 -12.50 14.36
C GLY A 120 3.81 -12.78 13.26
N VAL A 121 2.63 -12.17 13.32
CA VAL A 121 1.63 -12.31 12.25
C VAL A 121 2.18 -11.62 10.99
N LYS A 122 2.15 -12.32 9.88
CA LYS A 122 2.58 -11.77 8.60
C LYS A 122 1.42 -11.04 7.94
N LEU A 123 1.61 -9.76 7.72
CA LEU A 123 0.64 -8.90 7.07
C LEU A 123 1.21 -8.41 5.75
N GLY A 124 0.34 -8.06 4.83
CA GLY A 124 0.71 -7.45 3.57
C GLY A 124 0.23 -6.02 3.49
N VAL A 125 0.51 -5.41 2.36
CA VAL A 125 0.00 -4.07 2.06
C VAL A 125 -0.77 -4.09 0.76
N SER A 126 -1.75 -3.20 0.65
CA SER A 126 -2.57 -3.05 -0.54
C SER A 126 -2.69 -1.58 -0.88
N SER A 127 -2.25 -1.19 -2.08
CA SER A 127 -2.48 0.17 -2.55
C SER A 127 -3.93 0.33 -3.01
N ARG A 128 -4.43 1.55 -2.96
CA ARG A 128 -5.74 1.92 -3.50
C ARG A 128 -5.59 3.08 -4.46
N GLY A 129 -6.26 2.99 -5.59
CA GLY A 129 -6.31 4.06 -6.56
C GLY A 129 -7.58 3.96 -7.39
N ILE A 130 -7.79 4.97 -8.21
CA ILE A 130 -8.91 5.03 -9.14
C ILE A 130 -8.34 5.15 -10.53
N GLY A 131 -8.86 4.38 -11.46
CA GLY A 131 -8.40 4.46 -12.84
C GLY A 131 -9.18 3.53 -13.76
N SER A 132 -8.80 3.52 -15.02
CA SER A 132 -9.34 2.62 -16.03
C SER A 132 -8.36 1.47 -16.27
N LEU A 133 -8.89 0.37 -16.77
CA LEU A 133 -8.12 -0.79 -17.15
C LEU A 133 -8.33 -1.03 -18.66
N LYS A 134 -7.24 -1.26 -19.36
CA LYS A 134 -7.28 -1.55 -20.81
C LYS A 134 -6.81 -2.98 -21.05
N PRO A 135 -7.67 -3.84 -21.61
CA PRO A 135 -7.26 -5.21 -21.95
C PRO A 135 -6.18 -5.21 -23.03
N THR A 136 -5.28 -6.19 -22.95
CA THR A 136 -4.27 -6.41 -23.96
C THR A 136 -4.53 -7.73 -24.71
N LYS A 137 -3.84 -7.91 -25.82
CA LYS A 137 -3.93 -9.15 -26.60
C LYS A 137 -3.37 -10.35 -25.84
N GLU A 138 -2.44 -10.10 -24.91
CA GLU A 138 -1.79 -11.12 -24.11
C GLU A 138 -2.67 -11.60 -22.94
N GLY A 139 -3.82 -10.95 -22.70
CA GLY A 139 -4.79 -11.36 -21.69
C GLY A 139 -4.67 -10.65 -20.35
N PHE A 140 -3.72 -9.74 -20.19
CA PHE A 140 -3.65 -8.92 -18.98
C PHE A 140 -4.19 -7.52 -19.24
N ASN A 141 -4.43 -6.77 -18.17
CA ASN A 141 -4.91 -5.39 -18.25
C ASN A 141 -3.79 -4.40 -17.94
N VAL A 142 -3.78 -3.29 -18.67
CA VAL A 142 -2.87 -2.18 -18.39
C VAL A 142 -3.65 -1.08 -17.67
N VAL A 143 -3.11 -0.61 -16.56
CA VAL A 143 -3.69 0.50 -15.81
C VAL A 143 -3.52 1.78 -16.63
N GLY A 144 -4.61 2.52 -16.81
CA GLY A 144 -4.64 3.70 -17.69
C GLY A 144 -3.92 4.91 -17.11
N GLU A 145 -3.66 5.88 -17.98
CA GLU A 145 -3.01 7.14 -17.59
C GLU A 145 -3.84 7.97 -16.64
N ASP A 146 -5.13 7.70 -16.54
CA ASP A 146 -6.05 8.35 -15.62
C ASP A 146 -5.91 7.87 -14.17
N PHE A 147 -4.99 6.93 -13.90
CA PHE A 147 -4.79 6.40 -12.57
C PHE A 147 -4.42 7.49 -11.56
N MET A 148 -5.14 7.49 -10.45
CA MET A 148 -4.88 8.38 -9.31
C MET A 148 -4.65 7.52 -8.07
N LEU A 149 -3.45 7.63 -7.49
CA LEU A 149 -3.12 6.93 -6.26
C LEU A 149 -3.80 7.62 -5.08
N ALA A 150 -4.67 6.90 -4.39
CA ALA A 150 -5.39 7.41 -3.22
C ALA A 150 -4.64 7.09 -1.92
N THR A 151 -4.13 5.87 -1.81
CA THR A 151 -3.38 5.40 -0.64
C THR A 151 -2.27 4.47 -1.10
N ALA A 152 -1.05 4.75 -0.67
CA ALA A 152 0.09 3.92 -1.06
C ALA A 152 0.01 2.52 -0.45
N ALA A 153 -0.52 2.40 0.76
CA ALA A 153 -0.64 1.10 1.42
C ALA A 153 -1.69 1.12 2.52
N ASP A 154 -2.65 0.20 2.45
CA ASP A 154 -3.44 -0.24 3.60
C ASP A 154 -2.78 -1.51 4.12
N ILE A 155 -2.96 -1.84 5.39
CA ILE A 155 -2.46 -3.09 5.96
C ILE A 155 -3.55 -4.14 5.83
N VAL A 156 -3.22 -5.27 5.21
CA VAL A 156 -4.18 -6.33 4.91
C VAL A 156 -3.67 -7.69 5.35
N ALA A 157 -4.59 -8.60 5.60
CA ALA A 157 -4.26 -10.01 5.79
C ALA A 157 -4.08 -10.63 4.40
N CYS A 158 -2.83 -10.94 4.05
CA CYS A 158 -2.52 -11.50 2.74
C CYS A 158 -2.87 -12.97 2.69
N LEU A 159 -3.83 -13.34 1.84
CA LEU A 159 -4.27 -14.72 1.67
C LEU A 159 -3.90 -15.18 0.26
N LEU A 160 -2.69 -15.69 0.12
CA LEU A 160 -2.10 -16.08 -1.16
C LEU A 160 -2.96 -16.99 -2.02
N TYR A 161 -3.61 -17.94 -1.39
CA TYR A 161 -4.40 -18.95 -2.12
C TYR A 161 -5.84 -18.53 -2.35
N THR A 162 -6.34 -17.50 -1.67
CA THR A 162 -7.71 -17.03 -1.89
C THR A 162 -7.86 -16.23 -3.18
N SER A 163 -6.78 -15.64 -3.68
CA SER A 163 -6.83 -14.99 -4.99
C SER A 163 -7.09 -16.02 -6.09
N ASP A 164 -6.51 -17.21 -5.96
CA ASP A 164 -6.73 -18.29 -6.91
C ASP A 164 -8.16 -18.82 -6.81
N ALA A 165 -8.69 -18.94 -5.60
CA ALA A 165 -10.06 -19.38 -5.38
C ALA A 165 -11.08 -18.35 -5.87
N ALA A 166 -10.76 -17.08 -5.83
CA ALA A 166 -11.65 -16.03 -6.31
C ALA A 166 -11.74 -15.94 -7.83
N ASP A 167 -10.75 -16.48 -8.53
CA ASP A 167 -10.72 -16.51 -9.98
C ASP A 167 -11.48 -17.71 -10.58
N GLU A 168 -11.90 -18.61 -9.76
CA GLU A 168 -12.74 -19.75 -10.14
C GLU A 168 -14.23 -19.41 -10.04
#